data_0130ec0d08e32a0ef3d4d4b8adea1459
#
_entry.id   0130ec0d08e32a0ef3d4d4b8adea1459
#
_cell.length_a   1.000
_cell.length_b   1.000
_cell.length_c   1.000
_cell.angle_alpha   90.00
_cell.angle_beta   90.00
_cell.angle_gamma   90.00
#
_symmetry.space_group_name_H-M   'P 1'
#
loop_
_entity.id
_entity.type
_entity.pdbx_description
1 polymer ?
#
loop_
_entity_poly.entity_id
_entity_poly.type
_entity_poly.pdbx_seq_one_letter_code
_entity_poly.pdbx_strand_id
1 'polypeptide(L)'
;MDFELTANQESIRDAVAKICARFDDAYWLKKDKEGGFPADFHKALADAGWLGICIPEEYGGSGLGITDAAIMMRTISESGAGMSGASAIHMNVFGLNPVVVFGTEEQCRRMLPGIVEGRERSCFAVTEPNTGLNTTQLKTRAVRKGDRYVVNGQKVWISTAQVAEKILLLARTTPLEEVRSPTHGLSLFYSDFDRKKIAVHEIEKMGRKTVDSNELFFENFEIPVEDRLGEEGRGFEYILHGMNPERILIAAEAVGLGQLAVSRAAAYAKGRVVFDRPIGMNQAIQHPLAKSWMELEAAWLMTLSAAWQYDKGLPCGPAANSAKYLAAEAGFHACEQAVMTHGGFGYAKEFHVERYLRESLIPRIAPVSRELILSFIAEKALGLPKSY
;
A
#
# COMPACT_ATOMS: atom_id res chain seq x y z
N MET A 1 -20.78 -1.67 -21.53
CA MET A 1 -19.74 -1.60 -20.47
C MET A 1 -18.84 -2.76 -20.74
N ASP A 2 -17.55 -2.49 -20.96
CA ASP A 2 -16.55 -3.53 -21.23
C ASP A 2 -15.80 -3.77 -19.90
N PHE A 3 -15.67 -5.03 -19.51
CA PHE A 3 -14.97 -5.45 -18.29
C PHE A 3 -13.62 -6.12 -18.62
N GLU A 4 -13.29 -6.24 -19.91
CA GLU A 4 -12.00 -6.76 -20.35
C GLU A 4 -10.91 -5.68 -20.21
N LEU A 5 -9.67 -6.12 -20.05
CA LEU A 5 -8.54 -5.21 -20.09
C LEU A 5 -8.36 -4.67 -21.52
N THR A 6 -8.05 -3.39 -21.63
CA THR A 6 -7.62 -2.82 -22.91
C THR A 6 -6.27 -3.42 -23.34
N ALA A 7 -5.94 -3.35 -24.62
CA ALA A 7 -4.66 -3.83 -25.14
C ALA A 7 -3.45 -3.19 -24.42
N ASN A 8 -3.55 -1.92 -24.01
CA ASN A 8 -2.52 -1.24 -23.22
C ASN A 8 -2.40 -1.86 -21.82
N GLN A 9 -3.51 -2.12 -21.15
CA GLN A 9 -3.55 -2.74 -19.83
C GLN A 9 -3.04 -4.17 -19.83
N GLU A 10 -3.32 -4.94 -20.89
CA GLU A 10 -2.72 -6.25 -21.09
C GLU A 10 -1.20 -6.17 -21.27
N SER A 11 -0.73 -5.18 -22.03
CA SER A 11 0.71 -4.92 -22.20
C SER A 11 1.40 -4.58 -20.88
N ILE A 12 0.75 -3.77 -20.00
CA ILE A 12 1.24 -3.46 -18.65
C ILE A 12 1.35 -4.74 -17.82
N ARG A 13 0.26 -5.52 -17.73
CA ARG A 13 0.23 -6.81 -17.03
C ARG A 13 1.38 -7.71 -17.47
N ASP A 14 1.52 -7.92 -18.78
CA ASP A 14 2.48 -8.85 -19.34
C ASP A 14 3.94 -8.38 -19.14
N ALA A 15 4.20 -7.08 -19.28
CA ALA A 15 5.52 -6.50 -19.03
C ALA A 15 5.93 -6.63 -17.56
N VAL A 16 5.03 -6.31 -16.64
CA VAL A 16 5.26 -6.43 -15.20
C VAL A 16 5.44 -7.90 -14.80
N ALA A 17 4.62 -8.81 -15.33
CA ALA A 17 4.74 -10.25 -15.08
C ALA A 17 6.10 -10.80 -15.52
N LYS A 18 6.64 -10.36 -16.67
CA LYS A 18 7.98 -10.75 -17.15
C LYS A 18 9.10 -10.29 -16.20
N ILE A 19 8.97 -9.10 -15.62
CA ILE A 19 9.95 -8.63 -14.62
C ILE A 19 9.85 -9.49 -13.37
N CYS A 20 8.65 -9.69 -12.85
CA CYS A 20 8.39 -10.47 -11.64
C CYS A 20 8.89 -11.92 -11.76
N ALA A 21 8.76 -12.55 -12.94
CA ALA A 21 9.22 -13.91 -13.20
C ALA A 21 10.73 -14.12 -13.00
N ARG A 22 11.51 -13.07 -12.93
CA ARG A 22 12.96 -13.11 -12.61
C ARG A 22 13.25 -13.36 -11.12
N PHE A 23 12.23 -13.22 -10.28
CA PHE A 23 12.30 -13.32 -8.82
C PHE A 23 11.39 -14.47 -8.37
N ASP A 24 11.97 -15.66 -8.33
CA ASP A 24 11.26 -16.90 -8.09
C ASP A 24 10.89 -17.15 -6.61
N ASP A 25 10.29 -18.30 -6.36
CA ASP A 25 9.90 -18.72 -5.01
C ASP A 25 11.10 -18.81 -4.06
N ALA A 26 12.28 -19.22 -4.54
CA ALA A 26 13.48 -19.31 -3.71
C ALA A 26 13.95 -17.92 -3.27
N TYR A 27 13.87 -16.92 -4.16
CA TYR A 27 14.16 -15.54 -3.84
C TYR A 27 13.24 -15.01 -2.72
N TRP A 28 11.93 -15.18 -2.86
CA TRP A 28 10.96 -14.69 -1.87
C TRP A 28 11.02 -15.46 -0.56
N LEU A 29 11.32 -16.76 -0.59
CA LEU A 29 11.55 -17.56 0.63
C LEU A 29 12.77 -17.06 1.42
N LYS A 30 13.86 -16.76 0.70
CA LYS A 30 15.07 -16.18 1.30
C LYS A 30 14.75 -14.84 1.94
N LYS A 31 14.03 -13.95 1.21
CA LYS A 31 13.62 -12.64 1.69
C LYS A 31 12.70 -12.73 2.91
N ASP A 32 11.74 -13.65 2.97
CA ASP A 32 10.89 -13.86 4.16
C ASP A 32 11.69 -14.33 5.38
N LYS A 33 12.73 -15.13 5.18
CA LYS A 33 13.59 -15.61 6.27
C LYS A 33 14.55 -14.55 6.79
N GLU A 34 15.27 -13.89 5.90
CA GLU A 34 16.37 -13.00 6.21
C GLU A 34 15.93 -11.53 6.39
N GLY A 35 14.84 -11.14 5.72
CA GLY A 35 14.43 -9.74 5.66
C GLY A 35 15.25 -8.92 4.66
N GLY A 36 15.22 -7.62 4.85
CA GLY A 36 15.94 -6.63 4.05
C GLY A 36 15.22 -6.24 2.76
N PHE A 37 15.25 -4.95 2.45
CA PHE A 37 14.57 -4.37 1.30
C PHE A 37 14.95 -5.09 -0.01
N PRO A 38 13.99 -5.42 -0.90
CA PRO A 38 14.27 -6.14 -2.15
C PRO A 38 14.78 -5.16 -3.23
N ALA A 39 16.00 -4.62 -3.03
CA ALA A 39 16.55 -3.54 -3.85
C ALA A 39 16.71 -3.92 -5.32
N ASP A 40 17.06 -5.16 -5.61
CA ASP A 40 17.17 -5.71 -6.95
C ASP A 40 15.83 -5.81 -7.68
N PHE A 41 14.77 -6.21 -6.97
CA PHE A 41 13.40 -6.21 -7.46
C PHE A 41 12.89 -4.79 -7.72
N HIS A 42 13.07 -3.89 -6.75
CA HIS A 42 12.72 -2.47 -6.89
C HIS A 42 13.44 -1.82 -8.07
N LYS A 43 14.77 -2.07 -8.20
CA LYS A 43 15.57 -1.57 -9.32
C LYS A 43 15.07 -2.09 -10.67
N ALA A 44 14.69 -3.36 -10.76
CA ALA A 44 14.19 -3.94 -12.00
C ALA A 44 12.90 -3.27 -12.50
N LEU A 45 12.02 -2.86 -11.58
CA LEU A 45 10.81 -2.09 -11.90
C LEU A 45 11.14 -0.62 -12.21
N ALA A 46 12.10 -0.02 -11.49
CA ALA A 46 12.59 1.34 -11.76
C ALA A 46 13.18 1.46 -13.16
N ASP A 47 14.11 0.57 -13.52
CA ASP A 47 14.78 0.55 -14.84
C ASP A 47 13.79 0.40 -16.01
N ALA A 48 12.60 -0.15 -15.74
CA ALA A 48 11.51 -0.28 -16.71
C ALA A 48 10.47 0.85 -16.63
N GLY A 49 10.67 1.87 -15.79
CA GLY A 49 9.81 3.06 -15.65
C GLY A 49 8.56 2.88 -14.79
N TRP A 50 8.36 1.70 -14.16
CA TRP A 50 7.11 1.39 -13.45
C TRP A 50 6.92 2.15 -12.14
N LEU A 51 7.98 2.70 -11.53
CA LEU A 51 7.84 3.49 -10.31
C LEU A 51 7.12 4.83 -10.55
N GLY A 52 7.21 5.35 -11.77
CA GLY A 52 6.57 6.60 -12.18
C GLY A 52 5.23 6.41 -12.89
N ILE A 53 4.54 5.27 -12.76
CA ILE A 53 3.35 4.95 -13.55
C ILE A 53 2.27 6.05 -13.49
N CYS A 54 2.01 6.64 -12.32
CA CYS A 54 1.03 7.72 -12.12
C CYS A 54 1.64 9.13 -12.09
N ILE A 55 2.95 9.27 -12.29
CA ILE A 55 3.61 10.57 -12.28
C ILE A 55 3.55 11.14 -13.70
N PRO A 56 3.26 12.45 -13.87
CA PRO A 56 3.22 13.08 -15.18
C PRO A 56 4.53 12.92 -15.99
N GLU A 57 4.41 12.82 -17.30
CA GLU A 57 5.54 12.62 -18.23
C GLU A 57 6.60 13.73 -18.11
N GLU A 58 6.19 14.97 -17.85
CA GLU A 58 7.07 16.13 -17.66
C GLU A 58 8.02 16.01 -16.46
N TYR A 59 7.72 15.08 -15.52
CA TYR A 59 8.58 14.75 -14.36
C TYR A 59 9.20 13.36 -14.47
N GLY A 60 9.18 12.77 -15.67
CA GLY A 60 9.80 11.48 -15.97
C GLY A 60 8.91 10.27 -15.74
N GLY A 61 7.63 10.45 -15.41
CA GLY A 61 6.66 9.37 -15.24
C GLY A 61 5.99 8.95 -16.54
N SER A 62 4.97 8.09 -16.43
CA SER A 62 4.19 7.58 -17.57
C SER A 62 2.83 8.26 -17.73
N GLY A 63 2.40 9.11 -16.80
CA GLY A 63 1.13 9.85 -16.84
C GLY A 63 -0.12 8.96 -16.89
N LEU A 64 -0.02 7.70 -16.45
CA LEU A 64 -1.12 6.74 -16.48
C LEU A 64 -2.02 6.88 -15.23
N GLY A 65 -3.20 6.25 -15.27
CA GLY A 65 -4.19 6.33 -14.21
C GLY A 65 -3.98 5.32 -13.08
N ILE A 66 -4.79 5.48 -12.03
CA ILE A 66 -4.84 4.53 -10.91
C ILE A 66 -5.39 3.17 -11.34
N THR A 67 -6.21 3.10 -12.39
CA THR A 67 -6.65 1.83 -12.98
C THR A 67 -5.46 1.01 -13.49
N ASP A 68 -4.53 1.64 -14.20
CA ASP A 68 -3.33 0.99 -14.74
C ASP A 68 -2.37 0.59 -13.61
N ALA A 69 -2.21 1.47 -12.61
CA ALA A 69 -1.45 1.17 -11.40
C ALA A 69 -2.04 0.00 -10.60
N ALA A 70 -3.36 -0.11 -10.50
CA ALA A 70 -4.03 -1.23 -9.81
C ALA A 70 -3.76 -2.56 -10.53
N ILE A 71 -3.76 -2.58 -11.87
CA ILE A 71 -3.40 -3.76 -12.67
C ILE A 71 -1.94 -4.15 -12.41
N MET A 72 -1.02 -3.19 -12.42
CA MET A 72 0.39 -3.40 -12.08
C MET A 72 0.54 -4.01 -10.68
N MET A 73 -0.09 -3.42 -9.66
CA MET A 73 0.05 -3.86 -8.28
C MET A 73 -0.57 -5.25 -8.05
N ARG A 74 -1.72 -5.55 -8.66
CA ARG A 74 -2.29 -6.89 -8.68
C ARG A 74 -1.31 -7.90 -9.28
N THR A 75 -0.73 -7.60 -10.44
CA THR A 75 0.22 -8.47 -11.13
C THR A 75 1.47 -8.75 -10.28
N ILE A 76 2.01 -7.73 -9.62
CA ILE A 76 3.13 -7.90 -8.69
C ILE A 76 2.74 -8.85 -7.55
N SER A 77 1.61 -8.62 -6.91
CA SER A 77 1.20 -9.43 -5.75
C SER A 77 0.88 -10.88 -6.14
N GLU A 78 0.30 -11.11 -7.33
CA GLU A 78 -0.05 -12.43 -7.87
C GLU A 78 1.17 -13.24 -8.32
N SER A 79 2.31 -12.61 -8.60
CA SER A 79 3.49 -13.25 -9.20
C SER A 79 4.31 -14.15 -8.27
N GLY A 80 3.93 -14.29 -6.98
CA GLY A 80 4.74 -14.92 -5.95
C GLY A 80 5.41 -13.92 -5.00
N ALA A 81 5.56 -12.67 -5.42
CA ALA A 81 6.08 -11.59 -4.58
C ALA A 81 5.17 -11.29 -3.37
N GLY A 82 3.86 -11.48 -3.51
CA GLY A 82 2.87 -11.22 -2.47
C GLY A 82 2.85 -9.75 -2.03
N MET A 83 2.40 -9.50 -0.80
CA MET A 83 2.44 -8.15 -0.21
C MET A 83 3.87 -7.67 0.06
N SER A 84 4.84 -8.58 0.18
CA SER A 84 6.25 -8.22 0.37
C SER A 84 6.81 -7.47 -0.84
N GLY A 85 6.57 -7.96 -2.05
CA GLY A 85 6.99 -7.28 -3.27
C GLY A 85 6.14 -6.04 -3.59
N ALA A 86 4.81 -6.17 -3.47
CA ALA A 86 3.90 -5.06 -3.72
C ALA A 86 4.21 -3.86 -2.81
N SER A 87 4.40 -4.08 -1.51
CA SER A 87 4.71 -3.00 -0.56
C SER A 87 6.03 -2.27 -0.82
N ALA A 88 7.01 -2.93 -1.45
CA ALA A 88 8.26 -2.28 -1.82
C ALA A 88 8.06 -1.23 -2.94
N ILE A 89 6.98 -1.33 -3.70
CA ILE A 89 6.64 -0.43 -4.82
C ILE A 89 5.52 0.54 -4.46
N HIS A 90 4.60 0.14 -3.61
CA HIS A 90 3.38 0.84 -3.25
C HIS A 90 3.59 2.32 -2.90
N MET A 91 4.60 2.62 -2.06
CA MET A 91 4.93 4.00 -1.66
C MET A 91 5.26 4.93 -2.84
N ASN A 92 5.85 4.39 -3.90
CA ASN A 92 6.20 5.17 -5.10
C ASN A 92 4.96 5.59 -5.89
N VAL A 93 3.84 4.87 -5.76
CA VAL A 93 2.62 5.13 -6.54
C VAL A 93 1.69 6.09 -5.81
N PHE A 94 1.25 5.76 -4.58
CA PHE A 94 0.29 6.61 -3.88
C PHE A 94 0.95 7.70 -3.02
N GLY A 95 2.11 7.41 -2.42
CA GLY A 95 2.76 8.29 -1.44
C GLY A 95 3.22 9.63 -2.03
N LEU A 96 3.43 9.68 -3.34
CA LEU A 96 3.82 10.91 -4.05
C LEU A 96 2.62 11.68 -4.61
N ASN A 97 1.41 11.14 -4.55
CA ASN A 97 0.22 11.85 -5.04
C ASN A 97 0.05 13.25 -4.46
N PRO A 98 0.27 13.50 -3.15
CA PRO A 98 0.22 14.86 -2.61
C PRO A 98 1.28 15.80 -3.19
N VAL A 99 2.45 15.31 -3.57
CA VAL A 99 3.49 16.12 -4.24
C VAL A 99 3.02 16.50 -5.63
N VAL A 100 2.50 15.55 -6.40
CA VAL A 100 2.00 15.78 -7.76
C VAL A 100 0.85 16.80 -7.79
N VAL A 101 -0.09 16.70 -6.82
CA VAL A 101 -1.32 17.50 -6.84
C VAL A 101 -1.17 18.85 -6.17
N PHE A 102 -0.39 18.95 -5.09
CA PHE A 102 -0.30 20.16 -4.25
C PHE A 102 1.10 20.78 -4.23
N GLY A 103 2.09 20.13 -4.80
CA GLY A 103 3.42 20.68 -4.98
C GLY A 103 3.43 21.80 -6.02
N THR A 104 4.34 22.76 -5.87
CA THR A 104 4.66 23.71 -6.94
C THR A 104 5.40 23.01 -8.07
N GLU A 105 5.44 23.62 -9.26
CA GLU A 105 6.22 23.09 -10.38
C GLU A 105 7.69 22.85 -10.00
N GLU A 106 8.29 23.79 -9.24
CA GLU A 106 9.65 23.67 -8.73
C GLU A 106 9.81 22.46 -7.80
N GLN A 107 8.86 22.26 -6.87
CA GLN A 107 8.84 21.08 -5.98
C GLN A 107 8.73 19.77 -6.79
N CYS A 108 7.80 19.70 -7.75
CA CYS A 108 7.64 18.52 -8.59
C CYS A 108 8.93 18.20 -9.37
N ARG A 109 9.56 19.20 -10.01
CA ARG A 109 10.83 19.01 -10.75
C ARG A 109 11.98 18.57 -9.85
N ARG A 110 12.00 19.00 -8.60
CA ARG A 110 13.06 18.65 -7.63
C ARG A 110 12.81 17.30 -6.95
N MET A 111 11.55 16.97 -6.63
CA MET A 111 11.20 15.87 -5.74
C MET A 111 10.86 14.57 -6.47
N LEU A 112 10.30 14.62 -7.69
CA LEU A 112 9.76 13.42 -8.33
C LEU A 112 10.79 12.60 -9.11
N PRO A 113 11.74 13.17 -9.87
CA PRO A 113 12.62 12.39 -10.73
C PRO A 113 13.49 11.35 -9.98
N GLY A 114 14.01 11.68 -8.79
CA GLY A 114 14.83 10.77 -7.98
C GLY A 114 14.09 9.49 -7.58
N ILE A 115 12.79 9.63 -7.30
CA ILE A 115 11.90 8.50 -6.95
C ILE A 115 11.54 7.70 -8.21
N VAL A 116 11.17 8.37 -9.30
CA VAL A 116 10.81 7.71 -10.58
C VAL A 116 11.96 6.84 -11.09
N GLU A 117 13.19 7.36 -11.04
CA GLU A 117 14.38 6.64 -11.44
C GLU A 117 14.86 5.59 -10.43
N GLY A 118 14.21 5.48 -9.27
CA GLY A 118 14.56 4.54 -8.20
C GLY A 118 15.87 4.85 -7.47
N ARG A 119 16.44 6.04 -7.67
CA ARG A 119 17.61 6.51 -6.93
C ARG A 119 17.30 6.87 -5.49
N GLU A 120 16.09 7.32 -5.24
CA GLU A 120 15.58 7.69 -3.94
C GLU A 120 14.36 6.84 -3.58
N ARG A 121 14.18 6.59 -2.30
CA ARG A 121 13.00 5.93 -1.70
C ARG A 121 12.43 6.84 -0.65
N SER A 122 11.11 6.84 -0.52
CA SER A 122 10.43 7.63 0.51
C SER A 122 9.72 6.76 1.53
N CYS A 123 9.56 7.30 2.73
CA CYS A 123 8.67 6.75 3.74
C CYS A 123 7.53 7.73 4.04
N PHE A 124 6.41 7.18 4.54
CA PHE A 124 5.17 7.92 4.80
C PHE A 124 4.94 8.00 6.32
N ALA A 125 5.22 9.18 6.91
CA ALA A 125 5.27 9.38 8.36
C ALA A 125 4.04 10.16 8.87
N VAL A 126 2.96 9.45 9.13
CA VAL A 126 1.68 10.03 9.60
C VAL A 126 1.31 9.51 10.98
N THR A 127 1.18 8.20 11.17
CA THR A 127 0.67 7.56 12.38
C THR A 127 1.57 7.80 13.59
N GLU A 128 0.96 8.03 14.76
CA GLU A 128 1.63 8.11 16.04
C GLU A 128 1.13 7.02 17.01
N PRO A 129 1.84 6.68 18.09
CA PRO A 129 1.45 5.58 18.98
C PRO A 129 0.01 5.66 19.50
N ASN A 130 -0.51 6.86 19.72
CA ASN A 130 -1.84 7.09 20.26
C ASN A 130 -2.85 7.65 19.26
N THR A 131 -2.51 7.71 17.96
CA THR A 131 -3.35 8.32 16.93
C THR A 131 -3.39 7.49 15.64
N GLY A 132 -3.62 6.19 15.76
CA GLY A 132 -3.70 5.27 14.62
C GLY A 132 -4.95 5.49 13.74
N LEU A 133 -6.09 5.84 14.33
CA LEU A 133 -7.35 6.10 13.62
C LEU A 133 -7.70 7.58 13.61
N ASN A 134 -7.63 8.24 14.76
CA ASN A 134 -7.92 9.67 14.87
C ASN A 134 -6.68 10.52 14.58
N THR A 135 -6.30 10.58 13.31
CA THR A 135 -5.11 11.29 12.82
C THR A 135 -5.11 12.79 13.15
N THR A 136 -6.29 13.39 13.39
CA THR A 136 -6.39 14.81 13.74
C THR A 136 -5.82 15.14 15.13
N GLN A 137 -5.53 14.13 15.94
CA GLN A 137 -4.96 14.29 17.29
C GLN A 137 -3.42 14.14 17.33
N LEU A 138 -2.75 14.23 16.18
CA LEU A 138 -1.28 14.16 16.08
C LEU A 138 -0.61 15.19 16.97
N LYS A 139 0.49 14.78 17.61
CA LYS A 139 1.28 15.59 18.57
C LYS A 139 2.67 15.99 18.05
N THR A 140 3.20 15.30 17.02
CA THR A 140 4.47 15.70 16.39
C THR A 140 4.34 17.13 15.92
N ARG A 141 5.20 18.00 16.41
CA ARG A 141 5.17 19.45 16.16
C ARG A 141 6.24 19.87 15.16
N ALA A 142 5.89 20.80 14.28
CA ALA A 142 6.79 21.48 13.37
C ALA A 142 6.67 23.00 13.63
N VAL A 143 7.66 23.58 14.31
CA VAL A 143 7.67 25.00 14.66
C VAL A 143 8.53 25.77 13.69
N ARG A 144 7.95 26.76 13.02
CA ARG A 144 8.70 27.62 12.08
C ARG A 144 9.72 28.49 12.80
N LYS A 145 10.97 28.45 12.34
CA LYS A 145 12.08 29.30 12.78
C LYS A 145 12.81 29.85 11.56
N GLY A 146 12.46 31.05 11.17
CA GLY A 146 13.02 31.70 9.97
C GLY A 146 12.63 30.95 8.69
N ASP A 147 13.63 30.43 7.98
CA ASP A 147 13.52 29.66 6.75
C ASP A 147 13.35 28.15 6.95
N ARG A 148 13.17 27.68 8.20
CA ARG A 148 13.04 26.25 8.53
C ARG A 148 11.89 25.99 9.48
N TYR A 149 11.40 24.71 9.43
CA TYR A 149 10.58 24.14 10.50
C TYR A 149 11.46 23.21 11.34
N VAL A 150 11.37 23.35 12.65
CA VAL A 150 12.03 22.44 13.60
C VAL A 150 11.02 21.44 14.12
N VAL A 151 11.25 20.17 13.81
CA VAL A 151 10.34 19.07 14.11
C VAL A 151 10.79 18.30 15.34
N ASN A 152 9.86 18.06 16.27
CA ASN A 152 10.03 17.21 17.44
C ASN A 152 8.80 16.34 17.63
N GLY A 153 8.98 15.05 17.92
CA GLY A 153 7.90 14.10 18.13
C GLY A 153 8.25 12.67 17.78
N GLN A 154 7.22 11.86 17.57
CA GLN A 154 7.36 10.44 17.30
C GLN A 154 6.34 9.98 16.25
N LYS A 155 6.78 9.06 15.39
CA LYS A 155 5.91 8.34 14.44
C LYS A 155 6.09 6.84 14.61
N VAL A 156 5.08 6.04 14.26
CA VAL A 156 5.08 4.58 14.39
C VAL A 156 4.49 3.91 13.17
N TRP A 157 4.88 2.67 12.92
CA TRP A 157 4.47 1.87 11.74
C TRP A 157 4.94 2.46 10.41
N ILE A 158 6.07 3.15 10.42
CA ILE A 158 6.61 3.79 9.22
C ILE A 158 7.38 2.76 8.40
N SER A 159 6.82 2.41 7.24
CA SER A 159 7.42 1.46 6.30
C SER A 159 8.59 2.10 5.56
N THR A 160 9.59 1.29 5.21
CA THR A 160 10.73 1.66 4.34
C THR A 160 11.75 2.62 4.99
N ALA A 161 11.56 3.04 6.23
CA ALA A 161 12.41 4.06 6.86
C ALA A 161 13.88 3.64 7.02
N GLN A 162 14.19 2.33 7.06
CA GLN A 162 15.57 1.85 7.11
C GLN A 162 16.38 2.22 5.85
N VAL A 163 15.71 2.35 4.72
CA VAL A 163 16.34 2.57 3.40
C VAL A 163 15.88 3.86 2.72
N ALA A 164 14.99 4.64 3.34
CA ALA A 164 14.45 5.87 2.76
C ALA A 164 15.48 7.00 2.73
N GLU A 165 15.54 7.70 1.62
CA GLU A 165 16.25 8.96 1.42
C GLU A 165 15.34 10.18 1.65
N LYS A 166 14.02 10.00 1.52
CA LYS A 166 13.00 11.04 1.64
C LYS A 166 11.91 10.66 2.65
N ILE A 167 11.26 11.65 3.21
CA ILE A 167 10.15 11.50 4.15
C ILE A 167 8.97 12.37 3.77
N LEU A 168 7.79 11.78 3.59
CA LEU A 168 6.52 12.51 3.60
C LEU A 168 6.00 12.56 5.03
N LEU A 169 6.02 13.74 5.65
CA LEU A 169 5.72 13.93 7.06
C LEU A 169 4.48 14.80 7.26
N LEU A 170 3.49 14.30 8.00
CA LEU A 170 2.39 15.11 8.52
C LEU A 170 2.70 15.51 9.96
N ALA A 171 2.78 16.80 10.23
CA ALA A 171 3.07 17.35 11.56
C ALA A 171 2.20 18.56 11.89
N ARG A 172 2.06 18.86 13.18
CA ARG A 172 1.26 19.99 13.66
C ARG A 172 2.09 21.27 13.68
N THR A 173 1.66 22.25 12.89
CA THR A 173 2.28 23.59 12.84
C THR A 173 1.55 24.60 13.72
N THR A 174 0.23 24.43 13.94
CA THR A 174 -0.55 25.22 14.89
C THR A 174 -1.06 24.31 16.01
N PRO A 175 -0.91 24.66 17.30
CA PRO A 175 -1.44 23.90 18.42
C PRO A 175 -2.92 23.56 18.28
N LEU A 176 -3.33 22.37 18.77
CA LEU A 176 -4.71 21.88 18.61
C LEU A 176 -5.74 22.82 19.28
N GLU A 177 -5.36 23.41 20.40
CA GLU A 177 -6.16 24.36 21.18
C GLU A 177 -6.36 25.72 20.49
N GLU A 178 -5.56 26.05 19.49
CA GLU A 178 -5.61 27.30 18.76
C GLU A 178 -6.39 27.22 17.44
N VAL A 179 -6.78 26.00 17.01
CA VAL A 179 -7.51 25.80 15.74
C VAL A 179 -9.01 25.64 15.95
N ARG A 180 -9.80 26.10 14.98
CA ARG A 180 -11.28 25.98 15.00
C ARG A 180 -11.77 24.56 14.70
N SER A 181 -10.98 23.77 13.97
CA SER A 181 -11.28 22.38 13.61
C SER A 181 -10.03 21.55 13.82
N PRO A 182 -10.14 20.34 14.38
CA PRO A 182 -8.99 19.42 14.57
C PRO A 182 -8.25 19.06 13.29
N THR A 183 -8.90 19.20 12.13
CA THR A 183 -8.32 18.96 10.79
C THR A 183 -7.40 20.09 10.34
N HIS A 184 -7.49 21.27 10.94
CA HIS A 184 -6.63 22.41 10.66
C HIS A 184 -5.37 22.40 11.54
N GLY A 185 -4.38 23.17 11.16
CA GLY A 185 -3.11 23.30 11.89
C GLY A 185 -2.16 22.14 11.71
N LEU A 186 -2.45 21.21 10.79
CA LEU A 186 -1.55 20.14 10.34
C LEU A 186 -0.95 20.54 8.99
N SER A 187 0.36 20.42 8.84
CA SER A 187 1.07 20.71 7.59
C SER A 187 1.76 19.45 7.07
N LEU A 188 1.85 19.38 5.74
CA LEU A 188 2.46 18.25 5.04
C LEU A 188 3.80 18.70 4.48
N PHE A 189 4.83 17.88 4.67
CA PHE A 189 6.19 18.12 4.22
C PHE A 189 6.70 16.95 3.42
N TYR A 190 7.48 17.21 2.36
CA TYR A 190 8.27 16.21 1.68
C TYR A 190 9.72 16.66 1.62
N SER A 191 10.59 15.98 2.38
CA SER A 191 11.95 16.47 2.64
C SER A 191 12.96 15.32 2.70
N ASP A 192 14.24 15.68 2.77
CA ASP A 192 15.33 14.74 2.99
C ASP A 192 15.21 14.04 4.34
N PHE A 193 15.58 12.76 4.39
CA PHE A 193 15.57 11.96 5.60
C PHE A 193 16.92 12.09 6.34
N ASP A 194 17.00 13.02 7.29
CA ASP A 194 18.22 13.24 8.07
C ASP A 194 18.40 12.21 9.20
N ARG A 195 19.18 11.17 8.94
CA ARG A 195 19.49 10.11 9.91
C ARG A 195 20.26 10.56 11.16
N LYS A 196 20.77 11.79 11.21
CA LYS A 196 21.41 12.36 12.42
C LYS A 196 20.38 12.94 13.38
N LYS A 197 19.19 13.28 12.89
CA LYS A 197 18.10 13.93 13.62
C LYS A 197 16.85 13.06 13.76
N ILE A 198 16.82 11.93 13.06
CA ILE A 198 15.72 10.97 13.08
C ILE A 198 16.28 9.62 13.53
N ALA A 199 15.99 9.25 14.78
CA ALA A 199 16.29 7.89 15.24
C ALA A 199 15.24 6.91 14.70
N VAL A 200 15.70 5.77 14.18
CA VAL A 200 14.87 4.76 13.52
C VAL A 200 14.99 3.44 14.26
N HIS A 201 13.89 2.94 14.82
CA HIS A 201 13.87 1.67 15.52
C HIS A 201 12.91 0.71 14.78
N GLU A 202 13.43 -0.42 14.32
CA GLU A 202 12.64 -1.42 13.60
C GLU A 202 11.69 -2.13 14.57
N ILE A 203 10.45 -2.34 14.12
CA ILE A 203 9.41 -3.11 14.83
C ILE A 203 9.43 -4.53 14.26
N GLU A 204 9.73 -5.51 15.11
CA GLU A 204 9.57 -6.92 14.75
C GLU A 204 8.11 -7.25 14.50
N LYS A 205 7.82 -7.97 13.39
CA LYS A 205 6.45 -8.26 12.97
C LYS A 205 6.31 -9.65 12.35
N MET A 206 5.11 -10.18 12.30
CA MET A 206 4.83 -11.54 11.89
C MET A 206 5.06 -11.82 10.40
N GLY A 207 5.07 -10.81 9.54
CA GLY A 207 5.19 -10.98 8.08
C GLY A 207 5.73 -9.74 7.39
N ARG A 208 5.92 -9.83 6.06
CA ARG A 208 6.42 -8.74 5.22
C ARG A 208 7.78 -8.21 5.69
N LYS A 209 8.71 -9.10 6.00
CA LYS A 209 10.05 -8.74 6.49
C LYS A 209 10.89 -7.95 5.48
N THR A 210 10.59 -8.06 4.20
CA THR A 210 11.28 -7.33 3.12
C THR A 210 11.03 -5.84 3.14
N VAL A 211 9.93 -5.39 3.76
CA VAL A 211 9.63 -3.98 3.96
C VAL A 211 9.53 -3.75 5.46
N ASP A 212 10.52 -3.10 6.02
CA ASP A 212 10.60 -2.75 7.44
C ASP A 212 9.40 -1.92 7.90
N SER A 213 9.14 -1.93 9.18
CA SER A 213 8.20 -1.01 9.85
C SER A 213 8.87 -0.46 11.09
N ASN A 214 8.78 0.83 11.33
CA ASN A 214 9.63 1.50 12.29
C ASN A 214 8.88 2.45 13.21
N GLU A 215 9.45 2.68 14.35
CA GLU A 215 9.26 3.90 15.13
C GLU A 215 10.31 4.93 14.73
N LEU A 216 9.88 6.17 14.55
CA LEU A 216 10.73 7.32 14.26
C LEU A 216 10.65 8.31 15.41
N PHE A 217 11.80 8.75 15.92
CA PHE A 217 11.90 9.82 16.91
C PHE A 217 12.61 11.00 16.29
N PHE A 218 11.96 12.17 16.31
CA PHE A 218 12.48 13.42 15.77
C PHE A 218 13.03 14.27 16.90
N GLU A 219 14.30 14.63 16.82
CA GLU A 219 14.94 15.54 17.76
C GLU A 219 15.55 16.73 17.02
N ASN A 220 14.84 17.86 17.07
CA ASN A 220 15.21 19.07 16.35
C ASN A 220 15.53 18.80 14.85
N PHE A 221 14.70 17.98 14.22
CA PHE A 221 14.81 17.72 12.78
C PHE A 221 14.39 18.97 12.02
N GLU A 222 15.26 19.48 11.17
CA GLU A 222 15.04 20.70 10.41
C GLU A 222 14.55 20.41 9.01
N ILE A 223 13.42 21.03 8.63
CA ILE A 223 12.83 20.96 7.29
C ILE A 223 12.84 22.36 6.68
N PRO A 224 13.41 22.56 5.48
CA PRO A 224 13.30 23.83 4.76
C PRO A 224 11.85 24.23 4.51
N VAL A 225 11.54 25.54 4.55
CA VAL A 225 10.16 26.01 4.31
C VAL A 225 9.67 25.69 2.90
N GLU A 226 10.57 25.59 1.92
CA GLU A 226 10.30 25.19 0.54
C GLU A 226 9.93 23.70 0.39
N ASP A 227 10.08 22.87 1.43
CA ASP A 227 9.69 21.46 1.45
C ASP A 227 8.27 21.25 1.99
N ARG A 228 7.59 22.31 2.43
CA ARG A 228 6.18 22.25 2.79
C ARG A 228 5.31 22.19 1.54
N LEU A 229 4.44 21.18 1.48
CA LEU A 229 3.48 21.04 0.39
C LEU A 229 2.22 21.88 0.66
N GLY A 230 1.85 22.70 -0.30
CA GLY A 230 0.66 23.55 -0.22
C GLY A 230 0.68 24.58 0.92
N GLU A 231 -0.50 24.94 1.43
CA GLU A 231 -0.68 25.94 2.48
C GLU A 231 -0.42 25.37 3.88
N GLU A 232 0.20 26.19 4.75
CA GLU A 232 0.39 25.82 6.16
C GLU A 232 -0.95 25.60 6.87
N GLY A 233 -1.02 24.54 7.66
CA GLY A 233 -2.21 24.20 8.41
C GLY A 233 -3.28 23.40 7.65
N ARG A 234 -3.09 23.12 6.34
CA ARG A 234 -4.01 22.35 5.51
C ARG A 234 -3.52 20.95 5.09
N GLY A 235 -2.42 20.49 5.64
CA GLY A 235 -1.78 19.23 5.28
C GLY A 235 -2.67 17.98 5.49
N PHE A 236 -3.65 18.04 6.39
CA PHE A 236 -4.60 16.94 6.57
C PHE A 236 -5.51 16.75 5.35
N GLU A 237 -5.94 17.85 4.72
CA GLU A 237 -6.71 17.79 3.48
C GLU A 237 -5.89 17.19 2.34
N TYR A 238 -4.62 17.58 2.24
CA TYR A 238 -3.72 17.11 1.20
C TYR A 238 -3.41 15.62 1.32
N ILE A 239 -3.21 15.13 2.54
CA ILE A 239 -2.97 13.69 2.75
C ILE A 239 -4.22 12.85 2.46
N LEU A 240 -5.40 13.36 2.76
CA LEU A 240 -6.66 12.67 2.47
C LEU A 240 -6.90 12.49 0.97
N HIS A 241 -6.37 13.38 0.12
CA HIS A 241 -6.47 13.25 -1.32
C HIS A 241 -5.81 11.96 -1.83
N GLY A 242 -4.69 11.55 -1.24
CA GLY A 242 -4.00 10.30 -1.55
C GLY A 242 -4.68 9.03 -1.00
N MET A 243 -5.67 9.15 -0.11
CA MET A 243 -6.22 7.98 0.61
C MET A 243 -7.16 7.11 -0.24
N ASN A 244 -7.83 7.63 -1.27
CA ASN A 244 -8.63 6.80 -2.16
C ASN A 244 -7.75 5.98 -3.12
N PRO A 245 -6.73 6.57 -3.79
CA PRO A 245 -5.73 5.78 -4.51
C PRO A 245 -5.10 4.68 -3.67
N GLU A 246 -4.70 4.98 -2.44
CA GLU A 246 -4.11 4.00 -1.53
C GLU A 246 -5.04 2.82 -1.26
N ARG A 247 -6.33 3.08 -0.96
CA ARG A 247 -7.32 2.02 -0.77
C ARG A 247 -7.50 1.14 -2.00
N ILE A 248 -7.51 1.74 -3.19
CA ILE A 248 -7.66 1.04 -4.47
C ILE A 248 -6.46 0.14 -4.73
N LEU A 249 -5.24 0.63 -4.52
CA LEU A 249 -4.02 -0.13 -4.74
C LEU A 249 -3.88 -1.29 -3.75
N ILE A 250 -4.16 -1.06 -2.46
CA ILE A 250 -4.20 -2.13 -1.45
C ILE A 250 -5.27 -3.18 -1.77
N ALA A 251 -6.41 -2.78 -2.33
CA ALA A 251 -7.41 -3.73 -2.78
C ALA A 251 -6.89 -4.60 -3.93
N ALA A 252 -6.23 -4.01 -4.92
CA ALA A 252 -5.61 -4.73 -6.03
C ALA A 252 -4.54 -5.73 -5.54
N GLU A 253 -3.69 -5.31 -4.59
CA GLU A 253 -2.69 -6.17 -3.97
C GLU A 253 -3.30 -7.34 -3.21
N ALA A 254 -4.37 -7.11 -2.44
CA ALA A 254 -5.07 -8.15 -1.70
C ALA A 254 -5.73 -9.17 -2.62
N VAL A 255 -6.34 -8.71 -3.73
CA VAL A 255 -6.89 -9.59 -4.76
C VAL A 255 -5.79 -10.45 -5.39
N GLY A 256 -4.67 -9.84 -5.81
CA GLY A 256 -3.54 -10.57 -6.41
C GLY A 256 -2.98 -11.64 -5.47
N LEU A 257 -2.79 -11.30 -4.19
CA LEU A 257 -2.33 -12.25 -3.17
C LEU A 257 -3.33 -13.42 -3.00
N GLY A 258 -4.62 -13.12 -2.95
CA GLY A 258 -5.67 -14.12 -2.81
C GLY A 258 -5.73 -15.07 -4.02
N GLN A 259 -5.62 -14.53 -5.25
CA GLN A 259 -5.58 -15.31 -6.48
C GLN A 259 -4.36 -16.23 -6.54
N LEU A 260 -3.18 -15.73 -6.16
CA LEU A 260 -1.99 -16.54 -5.99
C LEU A 260 -2.23 -17.70 -5.03
N ALA A 261 -2.82 -17.44 -3.87
CA ALA A 261 -3.10 -18.45 -2.86
C ALA A 261 -4.07 -19.53 -3.38
N VAL A 262 -5.17 -19.12 -4.03
CA VAL A 262 -6.12 -20.08 -4.66
C VAL A 262 -5.46 -20.89 -5.76
N SER A 263 -4.64 -20.28 -6.60
CA SER A 263 -3.90 -20.95 -7.68
C SER A 263 -2.95 -22.03 -7.13
N ARG A 264 -2.18 -21.70 -6.08
CA ARG A 264 -1.29 -22.65 -5.39
C ARG A 264 -2.07 -23.80 -4.76
N ALA A 265 -3.18 -23.50 -4.07
CA ALA A 265 -4.03 -24.49 -3.45
C ALA A 265 -4.67 -25.44 -4.49
N ALA A 266 -5.15 -24.89 -5.60
CA ALA A 266 -5.72 -25.68 -6.68
C ALA A 266 -4.67 -26.59 -7.34
N ALA A 267 -3.46 -26.11 -7.58
CA ALA A 267 -2.35 -26.91 -8.10
C ALA A 267 -1.98 -28.05 -7.15
N TYR A 268 -1.85 -27.73 -5.85
CA TYR A 268 -1.59 -28.75 -4.83
C TYR A 268 -2.71 -29.80 -4.76
N ALA A 269 -3.97 -29.36 -4.77
CA ALA A 269 -5.12 -30.27 -4.69
C ALA A 269 -5.25 -31.22 -5.90
N LYS A 270 -4.79 -30.80 -7.08
CA LYS A 270 -4.72 -31.65 -8.28
C LYS A 270 -3.64 -32.73 -8.17
N GLY A 271 -2.51 -32.42 -7.54
CA GLY A 271 -1.36 -33.33 -7.46
C GLY A 271 -1.32 -34.21 -6.20
N ARG A 272 -1.92 -33.76 -5.11
CA ARG A 272 -1.88 -34.51 -3.82
C ARG A 272 -2.87 -35.65 -3.82
N VAL A 273 -2.37 -36.87 -3.74
CA VAL A 273 -3.18 -38.09 -3.68
C VAL A 273 -3.32 -38.56 -2.24
N VAL A 274 -4.54 -38.84 -1.80
CA VAL A 274 -4.89 -39.47 -0.50
C VAL A 274 -6.09 -40.38 -0.76
N PHE A 275 -6.07 -41.58 -0.18
CA PHE A 275 -7.07 -42.60 -0.47
C PHE A 275 -7.24 -42.87 -1.98
N ASP A 276 -6.10 -43.05 -2.67
CA ASP A 276 -5.96 -43.42 -4.09
C ASP A 276 -6.58 -42.41 -5.09
N ARG A 277 -6.85 -41.19 -4.68
CA ARG A 277 -7.35 -40.13 -5.55
C ARG A 277 -6.83 -38.76 -5.17
N PRO A 278 -6.75 -37.80 -6.12
CA PRO A 278 -6.44 -36.39 -5.83
C PRO A 278 -7.42 -35.81 -4.82
N ILE A 279 -6.90 -35.06 -3.82
CA ILE A 279 -7.76 -34.40 -2.82
C ILE A 279 -8.73 -33.39 -3.45
N GLY A 280 -8.37 -32.82 -4.60
CA GLY A 280 -9.22 -31.92 -5.37
C GLY A 280 -10.53 -32.57 -5.91
N MET A 281 -10.68 -33.88 -5.81
CA MET A 281 -11.94 -34.58 -6.09
C MET A 281 -12.95 -34.50 -4.94
N ASN A 282 -12.58 -33.98 -3.79
CA ASN A 282 -13.46 -33.86 -2.64
C ASN A 282 -14.17 -32.49 -2.62
N GLN A 283 -15.48 -32.46 -2.46
CA GLN A 283 -16.27 -31.25 -2.40
C GLN A 283 -15.84 -30.31 -1.25
N ALA A 284 -15.38 -30.88 -0.13
CA ALA A 284 -14.83 -30.13 1.00
C ALA A 284 -13.55 -29.32 0.64
N ILE A 285 -12.88 -29.65 -0.45
CA ILE A 285 -11.75 -28.90 -1.01
C ILE A 285 -12.22 -27.98 -2.14
N GLN A 286 -13.07 -28.49 -3.05
CA GLN A 286 -13.52 -27.75 -4.21
C GLN A 286 -14.37 -26.53 -3.84
N HIS A 287 -15.34 -26.69 -2.95
CA HIS A 287 -16.32 -25.63 -2.66
C HIS A 287 -15.67 -24.40 -1.99
N PRO A 288 -14.80 -24.51 -0.98
CA PRO A 288 -14.12 -23.36 -0.40
C PRO A 288 -13.21 -22.62 -1.42
N LEU A 289 -12.49 -23.35 -2.25
CA LEU A 289 -11.64 -22.74 -3.29
C LEU A 289 -12.47 -22.04 -4.35
N ALA A 290 -13.58 -22.65 -4.81
CA ALA A 290 -14.51 -22.02 -5.76
C ALA A 290 -15.15 -20.76 -5.17
N LYS A 291 -15.55 -20.78 -3.90
CA LYS A 291 -16.08 -19.61 -3.19
C LYS A 291 -15.05 -18.50 -3.13
N SER A 292 -13.81 -18.81 -2.71
CA SER A 292 -12.73 -17.83 -2.63
C SER A 292 -12.45 -17.20 -3.99
N TRP A 293 -12.45 -17.98 -5.05
CA TRP A 293 -12.27 -17.46 -6.41
C TRP A 293 -13.39 -16.46 -6.79
N MET A 294 -14.66 -16.80 -6.55
CA MET A 294 -15.79 -15.92 -6.86
C MET A 294 -15.75 -14.61 -6.05
N GLU A 295 -15.39 -14.67 -4.77
CA GLU A 295 -15.27 -13.50 -3.91
C GLU A 295 -14.14 -12.58 -4.36
N LEU A 296 -13.00 -13.14 -4.82
CA LEU A 296 -11.88 -12.37 -5.38
C LEU A 296 -12.26 -11.70 -6.71
N GLU A 297 -12.97 -12.38 -7.60
CA GLU A 297 -13.44 -11.78 -8.86
C GLU A 297 -14.42 -10.62 -8.59
N ALA A 298 -15.36 -10.79 -7.67
CA ALA A 298 -16.27 -9.72 -7.28
C ALA A 298 -15.52 -8.51 -6.66
N ALA A 299 -14.53 -8.78 -5.81
CA ALA A 299 -13.69 -7.74 -5.21
C ALA A 299 -12.83 -7.02 -6.26
N TRP A 300 -12.34 -7.75 -7.27
CA TRP A 300 -11.60 -7.16 -8.39
C TRP A 300 -12.47 -6.22 -9.23
N LEU A 301 -13.67 -6.63 -9.59
CA LEU A 301 -14.61 -5.75 -10.30
C LEU A 301 -14.95 -4.47 -9.51
N MET A 302 -15.12 -4.57 -8.20
CA MET A 302 -15.29 -3.39 -7.35
C MET A 302 -14.05 -2.51 -7.32
N THR A 303 -12.86 -3.10 -7.33
CA THR A 303 -11.58 -2.37 -7.37
C THR A 303 -11.43 -1.60 -8.67
N LEU A 304 -11.71 -2.25 -9.81
CA LEU A 304 -11.69 -1.59 -11.13
C LEU A 304 -12.73 -0.45 -11.22
N SER A 305 -13.93 -0.66 -10.67
CA SER A 305 -14.97 0.37 -10.62
C SER A 305 -14.52 1.59 -9.82
N ALA A 306 -13.87 1.37 -8.67
CA ALA A 306 -13.35 2.45 -7.83
C ALA A 306 -12.19 3.20 -8.52
N ALA A 307 -11.29 2.47 -9.16
CA ALA A 307 -10.16 3.03 -9.90
C ALA A 307 -10.64 3.87 -11.10
N TRP A 308 -11.56 3.36 -11.87
CA TRP A 308 -12.16 4.07 -12.99
C TRP A 308 -12.87 5.36 -12.55
N GLN A 309 -13.64 5.32 -11.44
CA GLN A 309 -14.28 6.52 -10.89
C GLN A 309 -13.23 7.57 -10.51
N TYR A 310 -12.15 7.14 -9.87
CA TYR A 310 -11.06 8.03 -9.49
C TYR A 310 -10.42 8.69 -10.72
N ASP A 311 -10.06 7.91 -11.73
CA ASP A 311 -9.42 8.39 -12.97
C ASP A 311 -10.32 9.35 -13.77
N LYS A 312 -11.65 9.23 -13.61
CA LYS A 312 -12.65 10.16 -14.20
C LYS A 312 -12.93 11.39 -13.33
N GLY A 313 -12.26 11.55 -12.20
CA GLY A 313 -12.52 12.66 -11.27
C GLY A 313 -13.89 12.58 -10.60
N LEU A 314 -14.53 11.41 -10.57
CA LEU A 314 -15.84 11.21 -9.94
C LEU A 314 -15.68 10.96 -8.44
N PRO A 315 -16.72 11.27 -7.62
CA PRO A 315 -16.73 10.91 -6.21
C PRO A 315 -16.64 9.39 -6.02
N CYS A 316 -15.47 8.89 -5.61
CA CYS A 316 -15.20 7.44 -5.49
C CYS A 316 -15.08 6.92 -4.04
N GLY A 317 -15.31 7.76 -3.03
CA GLY A 317 -15.12 7.40 -1.62
C GLY A 317 -15.82 6.09 -1.21
N PRO A 318 -17.14 5.92 -1.41
CA PRO A 318 -17.83 4.67 -1.12
C PRO A 318 -17.27 3.46 -1.90
N ALA A 319 -16.97 3.63 -3.19
CA ALA A 319 -16.43 2.56 -4.03
C ALA A 319 -15.02 2.13 -3.58
N ALA A 320 -14.11 3.08 -3.30
CA ALA A 320 -12.76 2.80 -2.82
C ALA A 320 -12.74 2.10 -1.45
N ASN A 321 -13.62 2.52 -0.53
CA ASN A 321 -13.77 1.86 0.77
C ASN A 321 -14.34 0.44 0.62
N SER A 322 -15.36 0.26 -0.23
CA SER A 322 -15.96 -1.06 -0.51
C SER A 322 -14.94 -2.00 -1.16
N ALA A 323 -14.20 -1.52 -2.17
CA ALA A 323 -13.15 -2.30 -2.83
C ALA A 323 -12.12 -2.80 -1.82
N LYS A 324 -11.60 -1.91 -0.97
CA LYS A 324 -10.59 -2.25 0.05
C LYS A 324 -11.12 -3.27 1.06
N TYR A 325 -12.34 -3.09 1.54
CA TYR A 325 -12.95 -4.02 2.49
C TYR A 325 -13.16 -5.41 1.88
N LEU A 326 -13.82 -5.47 0.73
CA LEU A 326 -14.13 -6.74 0.06
C LEU A 326 -12.86 -7.50 -0.35
N ALA A 327 -11.88 -6.80 -0.92
CA ALA A 327 -10.61 -7.41 -1.32
C ALA A 327 -9.80 -7.92 -0.13
N ALA A 328 -9.76 -7.18 0.98
CA ALA A 328 -9.06 -7.59 2.19
C ALA A 328 -9.68 -8.86 2.82
N GLU A 329 -11.02 -8.94 2.89
CA GLU A 329 -11.70 -10.13 3.43
C GLU A 329 -11.56 -11.33 2.47
N ALA A 330 -11.81 -11.13 1.17
CA ALA A 330 -11.67 -12.20 0.18
C ALA A 330 -10.23 -12.73 0.10
N GLY A 331 -9.23 -11.84 0.09
CA GLY A 331 -7.82 -12.22 0.07
C GLY A 331 -7.40 -13.00 1.31
N PHE A 332 -7.84 -12.57 2.50
CA PHE A 332 -7.57 -13.30 3.74
C PHE A 332 -8.19 -14.69 3.73
N HIS A 333 -9.48 -14.82 3.39
CA HIS A 333 -10.16 -16.11 3.31
C HIS A 333 -9.51 -17.06 2.29
N ALA A 334 -9.09 -16.53 1.14
CA ALA A 334 -8.38 -17.29 0.12
C ALA A 334 -7.04 -17.84 0.63
N CYS A 335 -6.27 -17.02 1.35
CA CYS A 335 -5.00 -17.43 1.95
C CYS A 335 -5.21 -18.47 3.06
N GLU A 336 -6.22 -18.31 3.91
CA GLU A 336 -6.61 -19.28 4.91
C GLU A 336 -6.97 -20.63 4.26
N GLN A 337 -7.83 -20.62 3.24
CA GLN A 337 -8.22 -21.83 2.51
C GLN A 337 -7.03 -22.50 1.81
N ALA A 338 -6.05 -21.73 1.34
CA ALA A 338 -4.83 -22.30 0.78
C ALA A 338 -4.03 -23.07 1.82
N VAL A 339 -3.85 -22.54 3.02
CA VAL A 339 -3.19 -23.26 4.12
C VAL A 339 -3.96 -24.53 4.48
N MET A 340 -5.27 -24.44 4.65
CA MET A 340 -6.12 -25.58 5.00
C MET A 340 -6.12 -26.66 3.91
N THR A 341 -6.07 -26.28 2.63
CA THR A 341 -5.99 -27.24 1.50
C THR A 341 -4.66 -27.99 1.50
N HIS A 342 -3.55 -27.35 1.86
CA HIS A 342 -2.25 -28.00 1.98
C HIS A 342 -2.12 -28.85 3.25
N GLY A 343 -2.97 -28.64 4.26
CA GLY A 343 -2.88 -29.35 5.54
C GLY A 343 -1.55 -29.07 6.25
N GLY A 344 -0.89 -30.10 6.77
CA GLY A 344 0.41 -29.95 7.43
C GLY A 344 1.49 -29.28 6.56
N PHE A 345 1.48 -29.49 5.27
CA PHE A 345 2.40 -28.79 4.34
C PHE A 345 2.08 -27.30 4.18
N GLY A 346 0.84 -26.90 4.42
CA GLY A 346 0.48 -25.47 4.46
C GLY A 346 1.12 -24.70 5.61
N TYR A 347 1.63 -25.39 6.62
CA TYR A 347 2.34 -24.80 7.75
C TYR A 347 3.87 -24.72 7.52
N ALA A 348 4.36 -25.35 6.44
CA ALA A 348 5.78 -25.36 6.08
C ALA A 348 6.12 -24.19 5.15
N LYS A 349 7.20 -23.48 5.48
CA LYS A 349 7.62 -22.25 4.76
C LYS A 349 7.92 -22.47 3.27
N GLU A 350 8.38 -23.64 2.89
CA GLU A 350 8.72 -23.99 1.51
C GLU A 350 7.52 -24.01 0.55
N PHE A 351 6.28 -24.12 1.08
CA PHE A 351 5.04 -24.05 0.30
C PHE A 351 4.49 -22.62 0.15
N HIS A 352 5.05 -21.63 0.81
CA HIS A 352 4.72 -20.21 0.78
C HIS A 352 3.31 -19.82 1.26
N VAL A 353 2.33 -20.72 1.28
CA VAL A 353 0.94 -20.37 1.61
C VAL A 353 0.79 -19.84 3.03
N GLU A 354 1.65 -20.25 3.98
CA GLU A 354 1.70 -19.69 5.33
C GLU A 354 2.16 -18.22 5.30
N ARG A 355 3.11 -17.87 4.41
CA ARG A 355 3.55 -16.49 4.22
C ARG A 355 2.43 -15.63 3.69
N TYR A 356 1.68 -16.14 2.70
CA TYR A 356 0.54 -15.41 2.14
C TYR A 356 -0.54 -15.16 3.20
N LEU A 357 -0.81 -16.12 4.09
CA LEU A 357 -1.74 -15.93 5.20
C LEU A 357 -1.26 -14.85 6.17
N ARG A 358 0.01 -14.85 6.57
CA ARG A 358 0.58 -13.80 7.44
C ARG A 358 0.48 -12.41 6.80
N GLU A 359 0.80 -12.31 5.53
CA GLU A 359 0.78 -11.05 4.77
C GLU A 359 -0.66 -10.55 4.53
N SER A 360 -1.65 -11.44 4.35
CA SER A 360 -3.05 -11.09 4.10
C SER A 360 -3.75 -10.37 5.25
N LEU A 361 -3.15 -10.36 6.44
CA LEU A 361 -3.66 -9.58 7.58
C LEU A 361 -3.47 -8.07 7.39
N ILE A 362 -2.43 -7.66 6.66
CA ILE A 362 -2.13 -6.23 6.48
C ILE A 362 -3.29 -5.45 5.85
N PRO A 363 -3.88 -5.87 4.72
CA PRO A 363 -5.02 -5.15 4.14
C PRO A 363 -6.26 -5.08 5.05
N ARG A 364 -6.39 -5.94 6.05
CA ARG A 364 -7.49 -5.88 7.03
C ARG A 364 -7.27 -4.81 8.11
N ILE A 365 -6.01 -4.47 8.39
CA ILE A 365 -5.58 -3.55 9.45
C ILE A 365 -5.34 -2.14 8.89
N ALA A 366 -4.61 -2.04 7.77
CA ALA A 366 -4.11 -0.80 7.20
C ALA A 366 -4.53 -0.64 5.72
N PRO A 367 -4.54 0.58 5.15
CA PRO A 367 -4.28 1.89 5.80
C PRO A 367 -5.41 2.34 6.73
N VAL A 368 -6.61 1.81 6.57
CA VAL A 368 -7.80 2.12 7.36
C VAL A 368 -8.39 0.81 7.84
N SER A 369 -8.75 0.73 9.13
CA SER A 369 -9.34 -0.49 9.68
C SER A 369 -10.68 -0.83 9.01
N ARG A 370 -11.00 -2.12 8.95
CA ARG A 370 -12.26 -2.62 8.41
C ARG A 370 -13.48 -2.02 9.12
N GLU A 371 -13.40 -1.80 10.42
CA GLU A 371 -14.48 -1.25 11.25
C GLU A 371 -14.74 0.22 10.88
N LEU A 372 -13.68 1.01 10.66
CA LEU A 372 -13.83 2.40 10.24
C LEU A 372 -14.40 2.50 8.82
N ILE A 373 -14.06 1.57 7.93
CA ILE A 373 -14.67 1.48 6.60
C ILE A 373 -16.17 1.20 6.70
N LEU A 374 -16.58 0.23 7.53
CA LEU A 374 -17.98 -0.09 7.72
C LEU A 374 -18.76 1.11 8.29
N SER A 375 -18.18 1.83 9.26
CA SER A 375 -18.77 3.07 9.79
C SER A 375 -18.90 4.15 8.71
N PHE A 376 -17.87 4.32 7.84
CA PHE A 376 -17.93 5.25 6.73
C PHE A 376 -19.05 4.90 5.72
N ILE A 377 -19.19 3.63 5.35
CA ILE A 377 -20.25 3.17 4.44
C ILE A 377 -21.63 3.37 5.08
N ALA A 378 -21.78 3.05 6.36
CA ALA A 378 -23.04 3.27 7.09
C ALA A 378 -23.45 4.76 7.06
N GLU A 379 -22.51 5.66 7.33
CA GLU A 379 -22.76 7.09 7.35
C GLU A 379 -22.96 7.67 5.93
N LYS A 380 -22.04 7.39 5.00
CA LYS A 380 -21.97 8.08 3.70
C LYS A 380 -22.80 7.45 2.59
N ALA A 381 -23.01 6.14 2.62
CA ALA A 381 -23.80 5.45 1.60
C ALA A 381 -25.23 5.16 2.06
N LEU A 382 -25.43 4.82 3.35
CA LEU A 382 -26.75 4.49 3.90
C LEU A 382 -27.43 5.67 4.61
N GLY A 383 -26.71 6.78 4.85
CA GLY A 383 -27.26 7.95 5.54
C GLY A 383 -27.55 7.73 7.04
N LEU A 384 -26.92 6.71 7.65
CA LEU A 384 -27.10 6.44 9.07
C LEU A 384 -26.38 7.51 9.92
N PRO A 385 -26.85 7.76 11.15
CA PRO A 385 -26.18 8.66 12.07
C PRO A 385 -24.74 8.23 12.35
N LYS A 386 -23.85 9.20 12.55
CA LYS A 386 -22.46 8.95 12.93
C LYS A 386 -22.41 8.20 14.26
N SER A 387 -21.59 7.15 14.33
CA SER A 387 -21.51 6.25 15.49
C SER A 387 -20.56 6.73 16.61
N TYR A 388 -19.71 7.76 16.35
CA TYR A 388 -18.72 8.29 17.31
C TYR A 388 -18.45 9.78 17.10
#